data_49eb5bd9a8c9c5df83f8bd8c23f67818
#
_entry.id   49eb5bd9a8c9c5df83f8bd8c23f67818
#
_cell.length_a   1.000
_cell.length_b   1.000
_cell.length_c   1.000
_cell.angle_alpha   90.00
_cell.angle_beta   90.00
_cell.angle_gamma   90.00
#
_symmetry.space_group_name_H-M   'P 1'
#
loop_
_entity.id
_entity.type
_entity.pdbx_description
1 polymer ?
#
loop_
_entity_poly.entity_id
_entity_poly.type
_entity_poly.pdbx_seq_one_letter_code
_entity_poly.pdbx_strand_id
1 'polypeptide(L)'
;MKNPRRLAIAALSGVILVGLVAATASARISSPAKQAASIKACVLLPDTVTSTRYTLFDAPYLKAAFKKAGVPALILNAHKDPQKQKSQAQQCLAQGAKVALFDQLDPASGASITDLLVAGGAKVIDYDRLVVGSKASYYVSFDNPTVGKLMAKGIIAAMKAKKIYGKHPVVSELNGDIKDNNAKQFKQGYDSVLNPLFKNGTFKKAASGDQWTDWDAIKGRRIFDQILARNGNKVNASIAANDGLAGAIISSLKAHGLKPIPVSGQDATPTGVQYILAGWQSGTVYKSVRKEANAAAAAAIAIVKGKKVPGVNGTVSGTKSIILTPVWVTKKNYKLLFKEGFLKRSQVCIGQYKKLCK
;
A
#
# COMPACT_ATOMS: atom_id res chain seq x y z
N MET A 1 61.27 -25.67 -38.97
CA MET A 1 62.70 -26.02 -39.00
C MET A 1 63.20 -26.07 -37.56
N LYS A 2 63.70 -27.31 -37.22
CA LYS A 2 64.77 -27.63 -36.25
C LYS A 2 64.61 -27.32 -34.77
N ASN A 3 64.28 -28.36 -34.05
CA ASN A 3 64.78 -28.86 -32.78
C ASN A 3 66.35 -28.76 -32.62
N PRO A 4 66.94 -29.19 -31.47
CA PRO A 4 66.62 -29.55 -30.08
C PRO A 4 67.82 -29.39 -29.08
N ARG A 5 67.70 -30.09 -27.91
CA ARG A 5 68.79 -30.70 -27.07
C ARG A 5 69.14 -29.84 -25.80
N ARG A 6 69.52 -30.36 -24.65
CA ARG A 6 69.56 -31.71 -23.98
C ARG A 6 69.99 -31.43 -22.53
N LEU A 7 69.44 -32.20 -21.64
CA LEU A 7 70.04 -32.97 -20.55
C LEU A 7 71.32 -32.48 -19.84
N ALA A 8 71.28 -32.43 -18.52
CA ALA A 8 72.29 -33.04 -17.66
C ALA A 8 71.75 -33.31 -16.27
N ILE A 9 71.92 -34.53 -15.83
CA ILE A 9 71.73 -35.20 -14.55
C ILE A 9 72.94 -34.91 -13.68
N ALA A 10 72.76 -34.58 -12.38
CA ALA A 10 73.77 -34.90 -11.37
C ALA A 10 73.09 -35.17 -10.02
N ALA A 11 73.26 -36.40 -9.58
CA ALA A 11 72.91 -36.81 -8.18
C ALA A 11 74.09 -36.50 -7.26
N LEU A 12 73.80 -36.24 -5.98
CA LEU A 12 74.41 -36.97 -4.82
C LEU A 12 74.02 -36.36 -3.47
N SER A 13 73.64 -37.28 -2.58
CA SER A 13 73.97 -37.37 -1.16
C SER A 13 73.37 -36.35 -0.18
N GLY A 14 72.37 -36.59 0.54
CA GLY A 14 72.25 -37.31 1.84
C GLY A 14 72.81 -36.56 3.02
N VAL A 15 71.91 -35.86 3.79
CA VAL A 15 72.08 -35.65 5.22
C VAL A 15 70.68 -35.71 5.89
N ILE A 16 70.49 -36.69 6.75
CA ILE A 16 69.32 -36.83 7.60
C ILE A 16 69.50 -35.86 8.77
N LEU A 17 68.67 -34.82 8.84
CA LEU A 17 68.47 -34.02 10.05
C LEU A 17 67.04 -34.24 10.58
N VAL A 18 66.99 -34.97 11.71
CA VAL A 18 65.74 -35.10 12.47
C VAL A 18 65.43 -33.75 13.08
N GLY A 19 64.50 -33.01 12.50
CA GLY A 19 63.96 -31.77 13.04
C GLY A 19 62.60 -32.03 13.69
N LEU A 20 62.51 -31.83 14.99
CA LEU A 20 61.26 -31.81 15.75
C LEU A 20 60.31 -30.75 15.11
N VAL A 21 59.25 -31.21 14.49
CA VAL A 21 58.14 -30.30 14.10
C VAL A 21 57.27 -30.07 15.36
N ALA A 22 57.49 -28.95 16.00
CA ALA A 22 56.51 -28.42 16.97
C ALA A 22 55.24 -28.00 16.20
N ALA A 23 54.19 -28.81 16.31
CA ALA A 23 52.88 -28.48 15.79
C ALA A 23 52.29 -27.32 16.63
N THR A 24 52.47 -26.12 16.16
CA THR A 24 51.70 -24.97 16.69
C THR A 24 50.25 -25.11 16.23
N ALA A 25 49.41 -25.66 17.05
CA ALA A 25 47.98 -25.64 16.90
C ALA A 25 47.52 -24.16 16.95
N SER A 26 47.39 -23.53 15.79
CA SER A 26 46.71 -22.24 15.65
C SER A 26 45.24 -22.45 16.00
N ALA A 27 44.91 -22.26 17.28
CA ALA A 27 43.53 -22.13 17.70
C ALA A 27 42.92 -20.95 16.92
N ARG A 28 42.17 -21.23 15.85
CA ARG A 28 41.28 -20.24 15.22
C ARG A 28 40.27 -19.85 16.29
N ILE A 29 40.49 -18.72 16.93
CA ILE A 29 39.44 -18.03 17.70
C ILE A 29 38.38 -17.66 16.69
N SER A 30 37.39 -18.55 16.55
CA SER A 30 36.14 -18.22 15.85
C SER A 30 35.47 -17.13 16.67
N SER A 31 35.58 -15.88 16.25
CA SER A 31 34.77 -14.81 16.81
C SER A 31 33.32 -15.31 16.75
N PRO A 32 32.58 -15.29 17.87
CA PRO A 32 31.17 -15.68 17.83
C PRO A 32 30.48 -14.78 16.81
N ALA A 33 30.04 -15.37 15.70
CA ALA A 33 29.19 -14.68 14.74
C ALA A 33 28.05 -14.08 15.59
N LYS A 34 27.93 -12.75 15.56
CA LYS A 34 26.90 -12.02 16.30
C LYS A 34 25.57 -12.62 15.89
N GLN A 35 25.01 -13.49 16.72
CA GLN A 35 23.78 -14.22 16.44
C GLN A 35 22.73 -13.15 16.14
N ALA A 36 22.28 -13.09 14.89
CA ALA A 36 21.29 -12.10 14.48
C ALA A 36 20.11 -12.18 15.43
N ALA A 37 19.76 -11.07 16.06
CA ALA A 37 18.70 -11.05 17.08
C ALA A 37 17.43 -11.67 16.50
N SER A 38 16.96 -12.78 17.11
CA SER A 38 15.77 -13.49 16.68
C SER A 38 14.57 -12.54 16.71
N ILE A 39 13.97 -12.29 15.56
CA ILE A 39 12.74 -11.51 15.47
C ILE A 39 11.54 -12.37 15.90
N LYS A 40 10.46 -11.72 16.31
CA LYS A 40 9.20 -12.38 16.66
C LYS A 40 8.09 -12.01 15.70
N ALA A 41 8.16 -10.83 15.08
CA ALA A 41 7.20 -10.33 14.10
C ALA A 41 7.90 -9.88 12.82
N CYS A 42 7.22 -9.99 11.71
CA CYS A 42 7.66 -9.51 10.41
C CYS A 42 6.56 -8.65 9.79
N VAL A 43 6.94 -7.62 9.04
CA VAL A 43 6.05 -6.78 8.25
C VAL A 43 6.56 -6.75 6.81
N LEU A 44 5.72 -7.15 5.88
CA LEU A 44 6.00 -7.21 4.44
C LEU A 44 5.11 -6.20 3.73
N LEU A 45 5.66 -5.02 3.44
CA LEU A 45 4.97 -3.94 2.74
C LEU A 45 5.20 -4.06 1.22
N PRO A 46 4.22 -3.66 0.38
CA PRO A 46 4.23 -3.99 -1.04
C PRO A 46 5.15 -3.07 -1.85
N ASP A 47 5.07 -1.76 -1.68
CA ASP A 47 5.79 -0.83 -2.53
C ASP A 47 5.98 0.56 -1.90
N THR A 48 6.64 1.45 -2.64
CA THR A 48 6.89 2.85 -2.26
C THR A 48 6.32 3.85 -3.28
N VAL A 49 5.71 3.37 -4.37
CA VAL A 49 5.34 4.16 -5.54
C VAL A 49 3.84 4.37 -5.65
N THR A 50 3.04 3.28 -5.56
CA THR A 50 1.58 3.34 -5.72
C THR A 50 0.89 4.08 -4.58
N SER A 51 1.49 4.04 -3.39
CA SER A 51 1.10 4.87 -2.26
C SER A 51 2.30 5.16 -1.35
N THR A 52 2.56 6.42 -1.11
CA THR A 52 3.63 6.88 -0.19
C THR A 52 3.32 6.56 1.27
N ARG A 53 2.09 6.10 1.58
CA ARG A 53 1.66 5.77 2.95
C ARG A 53 2.57 4.72 3.61
N TYR A 54 2.95 3.69 2.86
CA TYR A 54 3.74 2.56 3.40
C TYR A 54 5.08 2.98 3.99
N THR A 55 5.74 3.97 3.39
CA THR A 55 7.01 4.52 3.88
C THR A 55 6.80 5.61 4.93
N LEU A 56 5.86 6.52 4.69
CA LEU A 56 5.69 7.71 5.52
C LEU A 56 4.89 7.45 6.81
N PHE A 57 4.02 6.44 6.82
CA PHE A 57 3.09 6.21 7.91
C PHE A 57 3.09 4.78 8.43
N ASP A 58 2.86 3.76 7.58
CA ASP A 58 2.71 2.38 8.03
C ASP A 58 3.97 1.88 8.74
N ALA A 59 5.13 1.94 8.09
CA ALA A 59 6.38 1.47 8.66
C ALA A 59 6.75 2.19 9.98
N PRO A 60 6.69 3.54 10.09
CA PRO A 60 6.92 4.24 11.34
C PRO A 60 5.96 3.87 12.46
N TYR A 61 4.64 3.77 12.18
CA TYR A 61 3.66 3.42 13.21
C TYR A 61 3.82 1.99 13.70
N LEU A 62 4.01 1.03 12.80
CA LEU A 62 4.25 -0.37 13.12
C LEU A 62 5.54 -0.52 13.94
N LYS A 63 6.64 0.13 13.51
CA LYS A 63 7.91 0.14 14.25
C LYS A 63 7.74 0.67 15.66
N ALA A 64 7.02 1.79 15.82
CA ALA A 64 6.76 2.39 17.14
C ALA A 64 5.92 1.46 18.03
N ALA A 65 4.88 0.82 17.47
CA ALA A 65 4.00 -0.09 18.20
C ALA A 65 4.75 -1.34 18.68
N PHE A 66 5.53 -2.00 17.83
CA PHE A 66 6.33 -3.15 18.20
C PHE A 66 7.42 -2.80 19.22
N LYS A 67 8.12 -1.66 19.03
CA LYS A 67 9.11 -1.16 19.99
C LYS A 67 8.49 -0.94 21.37
N LYS A 68 7.34 -0.26 21.45
CA LYS A 68 6.61 -0.01 22.70
C LYS A 68 6.22 -1.31 23.42
N ALA A 69 5.92 -2.36 22.68
CA ALA A 69 5.53 -3.66 23.23
C ALA A 69 6.72 -4.57 23.59
N GLY A 70 7.96 -4.17 23.30
CA GLY A 70 9.16 -4.98 23.49
C GLY A 70 9.22 -6.20 22.57
N VAL A 71 8.57 -6.14 21.39
CA VAL A 71 8.54 -7.24 20.42
C VAL A 71 9.53 -6.94 19.30
N PRO A 72 10.62 -7.73 19.14
CA PRO A 72 11.54 -7.57 18.03
C PRO A 72 10.83 -7.82 16.70
N ALA A 73 10.83 -6.82 15.80
CA ALA A 73 10.15 -6.88 14.53
C ALA A 73 11.06 -6.42 13.38
N LEU A 74 10.96 -7.11 12.24
CA LEU A 74 11.60 -6.74 10.99
C LEU A 74 10.52 -6.14 10.05
N ILE A 75 10.78 -4.95 9.52
CA ILE A 75 9.85 -4.26 8.61
C ILE A 75 10.56 -4.09 7.26
N LEU A 76 9.99 -4.68 6.22
CA LEU A 76 10.55 -4.75 4.89
C LEU A 76 9.57 -4.18 3.87
N ASN A 77 10.10 -3.71 2.72
CA ASN A 77 9.30 -3.23 1.61
C ASN A 77 9.79 -3.88 0.31
N ALA A 78 8.87 -4.41 -0.46
CA ALA A 78 9.17 -5.14 -1.70
C ALA A 78 9.52 -4.22 -2.87
N HIS A 79 9.21 -2.92 -2.79
CA HIS A 79 9.42 -1.96 -3.89
C HIS A 79 8.78 -2.41 -5.20
N LYS A 80 7.57 -2.95 -5.12
CA LYS A 80 6.77 -3.42 -6.27
C LYS A 80 7.36 -4.68 -6.96
N ASP A 81 8.21 -5.43 -6.27
CA ASP A 81 8.82 -6.67 -6.77
C ASP A 81 8.26 -7.89 -5.99
N PRO A 82 7.44 -8.76 -6.62
CA PRO A 82 6.87 -9.95 -5.97
C PRO A 82 7.93 -10.98 -5.55
N GLN A 83 9.01 -11.12 -6.32
CA GLN A 83 10.09 -12.06 -5.98
C GLN A 83 10.86 -11.58 -4.76
N LYS A 84 11.12 -10.27 -4.69
CA LYS A 84 11.68 -9.64 -3.50
C LYS A 84 10.78 -9.84 -2.27
N GLN A 85 9.46 -9.67 -2.40
CA GLN A 85 8.53 -9.90 -1.30
C GLN A 85 8.58 -11.35 -0.81
N LYS A 86 8.66 -12.33 -1.74
CA LYS A 86 8.85 -13.75 -1.40
C LYS A 86 10.17 -14.01 -0.67
N SER A 87 11.28 -13.46 -1.18
CA SER A 87 12.59 -13.57 -0.52
C SER A 87 12.60 -12.94 0.88
N GLN A 88 11.90 -11.83 1.05
CA GLN A 88 11.70 -11.20 2.35
C GLN A 88 10.90 -12.08 3.32
N ALA A 89 9.87 -12.79 2.85
CA ALA A 89 9.14 -13.76 3.66
C ALA A 89 10.04 -14.92 4.12
N GLN A 90 10.89 -15.45 3.25
CA GLN A 90 11.90 -16.45 3.61
C GLN A 90 12.88 -15.92 4.65
N GLN A 91 13.36 -14.69 4.49
CA GLN A 91 14.22 -14.02 5.48
C GLN A 91 13.55 -13.92 6.85
N CYS A 92 12.26 -13.58 6.88
CA CYS A 92 11.49 -13.49 8.12
C CYS A 92 11.43 -14.85 8.85
N LEU A 93 11.16 -15.93 8.12
CA LEU A 93 11.14 -17.28 8.69
C LEU A 93 12.51 -17.70 9.20
N ALA A 94 13.57 -17.47 8.43
CA ALA A 94 14.94 -17.77 8.81
C ALA A 94 15.38 -17.04 10.09
N GLN A 95 14.84 -15.82 10.33
CA GLN A 95 15.09 -15.04 11.54
C GLN A 95 14.13 -15.38 12.70
N GLY A 96 13.24 -16.35 12.54
CA GLY A 96 12.38 -16.88 13.61
C GLY A 96 11.07 -16.14 13.84
N ALA A 97 10.56 -15.40 12.83
CA ALA A 97 9.26 -14.74 12.92
C ALA A 97 8.13 -15.73 13.24
N LYS A 98 7.30 -15.41 14.23
CA LYS A 98 6.11 -16.18 14.64
C LYS A 98 4.82 -15.63 14.04
N VAL A 99 4.86 -14.40 13.56
CA VAL A 99 3.74 -13.72 12.90
C VAL A 99 4.26 -12.81 11.79
N ALA A 100 3.54 -12.75 10.68
CA ALA A 100 3.77 -11.81 9.59
C ALA A 100 2.53 -10.92 9.40
N LEU A 101 2.74 -9.60 9.39
CA LEU A 101 1.80 -8.65 8.80
C LEU A 101 2.15 -8.59 7.32
N PHE A 102 1.23 -8.99 6.45
CA PHE A 102 1.48 -9.16 5.04
C PHE A 102 0.52 -8.33 4.20
N ASP A 103 1.07 -7.35 3.48
CA ASP A 103 0.36 -6.55 2.49
C ASP A 103 0.83 -6.99 1.10
N GLN A 104 -0.01 -7.73 0.40
CA GLN A 104 0.33 -8.36 -0.88
C GLN A 104 0.46 -7.35 -2.02
N LEU A 105 1.30 -7.67 -3.00
CA LEU A 105 1.38 -6.95 -4.26
C LEU A 105 0.31 -7.38 -5.26
N ASP A 106 0.10 -8.68 -5.40
CA ASP A 106 -0.90 -9.28 -6.28
C ASP A 106 -1.43 -10.61 -5.69
N PRO A 107 -2.63 -11.05 -6.07
CA PRO A 107 -3.27 -12.25 -5.48
C PRO A 107 -2.46 -13.54 -5.65
N ALA A 108 -1.81 -13.74 -6.80
CA ALA A 108 -1.12 -15.00 -7.09
C ALA A 108 0.16 -15.14 -6.25
N SER A 109 1.01 -14.12 -6.24
CA SER A 109 2.19 -14.07 -5.36
C SER A 109 1.78 -14.05 -3.89
N GLY A 110 0.69 -13.36 -3.56
CA GLY A 110 0.15 -13.26 -2.21
C GLY A 110 -0.22 -14.63 -1.63
N ALA A 111 -0.95 -15.46 -2.38
CA ALA A 111 -1.33 -16.82 -1.96
C ALA A 111 -0.09 -17.68 -1.71
N SER A 112 0.88 -17.68 -2.66
CA SER A 112 2.14 -18.44 -2.53
C SER A 112 2.97 -18.00 -1.32
N ILE A 113 3.06 -16.69 -1.04
CA ILE A 113 3.81 -16.16 0.10
C ILE A 113 3.09 -16.49 1.41
N THR A 114 1.76 -16.43 1.45
CA THR A 114 0.98 -16.83 2.62
C THR A 114 1.19 -18.32 2.93
N ASP A 115 1.14 -19.19 1.93
CA ASP A 115 1.39 -20.63 2.09
C ASP A 115 2.82 -20.89 2.61
N LEU A 116 3.82 -20.20 2.07
CA LEU A 116 5.20 -20.27 2.53
C LEU A 116 5.33 -19.90 4.01
N LEU A 117 4.73 -18.78 4.41
CA LEU A 117 4.78 -18.30 5.80
C LEU A 117 4.10 -19.26 6.76
N VAL A 118 2.91 -19.77 6.39
CA VAL A 118 2.14 -20.73 7.21
C VAL A 118 2.86 -22.06 7.31
N ALA A 119 3.41 -22.60 6.22
CA ALA A 119 4.20 -23.82 6.21
C ALA A 119 5.46 -23.68 7.09
N GLY A 120 6.07 -22.49 7.14
CA GLY A 120 7.18 -22.17 8.02
C GLY A 120 6.78 -21.92 9.50
N GLY A 121 5.51 -22.13 9.85
CA GLY A 121 5.00 -22.04 11.24
C GLY A 121 4.65 -20.62 11.70
N ALA A 122 4.67 -19.62 10.81
CA ALA A 122 4.22 -18.27 11.13
C ALA A 122 2.71 -18.11 10.97
N LYS A 123 2.05 -17.38 11.86
CA LYS A 123 0.68 -16.90 11.65
C LYS A 123 0.71 -15.69 10.71
N VAL A 124 -0.21 -15.64 9.75
CA VAL A 124 -0.30 -14.52 8.80
C VAL A 124 -1.50 -13.65 9.16
N ILE A 125 -1.28 -12.35 9.16
CA ILE A 125 -2.30 -11.32 9.23
C ILE A 125 -2.22 -10.55 7.91
N ASP A 126 -3.25 -10.66 7.08
CA ASP A 126 -3.38 -9.79 5.92
C ASP A 126 -3.56 -8.35 6.40
N TYR A 127 -2.69 -7.48 5.95
CA TYR A 127 -2.64 -6.07 6.34
C TYR A 127 -3.01 -5.21 5.15
N ASP A 128 -3.99 -4.34 5.28
CA ASP A 128 -4.58 -3.49 4.24
C ASP A 128 -5.21 -4.28 3.08
N ARG A 129 -4.48 -5.17 2.42
CA ARG A 129 -4.95 -5.96 1.27
C ARG A 129 -5.19 -7.43 1.63
N LEU A 130 -6.44 -7.89 1.44
CA LEU A 130 -6.81 -9.28 1.69
C LEU A 130 -6.30 -10.20 0.59
N VAL A 131 -5.64 -11.29 0.96
CA VAL A 131 -5.35 -12.42 0.08
C VAL A 131 -6.56 -13.36 0.09
N VAL A 132 -7.49 -13.16 -0.82
CA VAL A 132 -8.75 -13.91 -0.85
C VAL A 132 -8.48 -15.41 -0.99
N GLY A 133 -9.11 -16.22 -0.13
CA GLY A 133 -8.98 -17.67 -0.13
C GLY A 133 -7.65 -18.20 0.41
N SER A 134 -6.80 -17.34 1.00
CA SER A 134 -5.54 -17.76 1.62
C SER A 134 -5.74 -18.37 3.01
N LYS A 135 -4.65 -18.91 3.56
CA LYS A 135 -4.60 -19.44 4.94
C LYS A 135 -4.29 -18.37 5.99
N ALA A 136 -4.46 -17.09 5.69
CA ALA A 136 -4.28 -16.02 6.65
C ALA A 136 -5.22 -16.20 7.85
N SER A 137 -4.68 -16.01 9.06
CA SER A 137 -5.44 -16.19 10.29
C SER A 137 -6.35 -15.02 10.60
N TYR A 138 -5.94 -13.82 10.17
CA TYR A 138 -6.66 -12.56 10.40
C TYR A 138 -6.48 -11.61 9.22
N TYR A 139 -7.42 -10.66 9.12
CA TYR A 139 -7.35 -9.53 8.20
C TYR A 139 -7.58 -8.22 8.96
N VAL A 140 -6.77 -7.20 8.68
CA VAL A 140 -6.91 -5.87 9.27
C VAL A 140 -6.96 -4.84 8.16
N SER A 141 -8.08 -4.16 8.04
CA SER A 141 -8.30 -3.12 7.02
C SER A 141 -9.50 -2.24 7.36
N PHE A 142 -9.98 -1.50 6.37
CA PHE A 142 -11.17 -0.66 6.44
C PHE A 142 -12.38 -1.33 5.79
N ASP A 143 -13.58 -0.79 6.07
CA ASP A 143 -14.80 -1.12 5.31
C ASP A 143 -14.69 -0.54 3.88
N ASN A 144 -14.09 -1.31 2.98
CA ASN A 144 -13.81 -0.90 1.62
C ASN A 144 -15.06 -0.61 0.78
N PRO A 145 -16.16 -1.39 0.88
CA PRO A 145 -17.43 -0.99 0.26
C PRO A 145 -17.91 0.38 0.73
N THR A 146 -17.76 0.69 2.03
CA THR A 146 -18.12 2.02 2.56
C THR A 146 -17.17 3.13 2.04
N VAL A 147 -15.88 2.84 1.81
CA VAL A 147 -14.98 3.78 1.10
C VAL A 147 -15.58 4.19 -0.24
N GLY A 148 -15.97 3.21 -1.07
CA GLY A 148 -16.60 3.50 -2.38
C GLY A 148 -17.91 4.27 -2.26
N LYS A 149 -18.78 3.88 -1.32
CA LYS A 149 -20.05 4.60 -1.06
C LYS A 149 -19.79 6.07 -0.66
N LEU A 150 -18.79 6.34 0.15
CA LEU A 150 -18.41 7.70 0.55
C LEU A 150 -17.92 8.53 -0.64
N MET A 151 -17.13 7.95 -1.55
CA MET A 151 -16.71 8.62 -2.78
C MET A 151 -17.92 9.05 -3.63
N ALA A 152 -18.85 8.14 -3.91
CA ALA A 152 -20.04 8.40 -4.71
C ALA A 152 -20.94 9.45 -4.04
N LYS A 153 -21.26 9.28 -2.76
CA LYS A 153 -22.06 10.24 -1.99
C LYS A 153 -21.40 11.61 -1.95
N GLY A 154 -20.05 11.65 -1.86
CA GLY A 154 -19.29 12.90 -1.84
C GLY A 154 -19.38 13.67 -3.15
N ILE A 155 -19.23 13.02 -4.31
CA ILE A 155 -19.39 13.71 -5.60
C ILE A 155 -20.86 14.10 -5.85
N ILE A 156 -21.83 13.28 -5.42
CA ILE A 156 -23.26 13.61 -5.52
C ILE A 156 -23.56 14.88 -4.69
N ALA A 157 -23.08 14.96 -3.46
CA ALA A 157 -23.25 16.15 -2.63
C ALA A 157 -22.64 17.40 -3.28
N ALA A 158 -21.46 17.25 -3.91
CA ALA A 158 -20.82 18.34 -4.64
C ALA A 158 -21.59 18.73 -5.92
N MET A 159 -22.17 17.77 -6.64
CA MET A 159 -23.05 18.07 -7.79
C MET A 159 -24.33 18.80 -7.39
N LYS A 160 -24.92 18.43 -6.25
CA LYS A 160 -26.07 19.15 -5.67
C LYS A 160 -25.71 20.58 -5.30
N ALA A 161 -24.57 20.79 -4.63
CA ALA A 161 -24.09 22.12 -4.26
C ALA A 161 -23.79 23.00 -5.50
N LYS A 162 -23.33 22.40 -6.60
CA LYS A 162 -23.11 23.09 -7.89
C LYS A 162 -24.39 23.21 -8.75
N LYS A 163 -25.55 22.74 -8.27
CA LYS A 163 -26.85 22.77 -8.99
C LYS A 163 -26.80 22.06 -10.35
N ILE A 164 -26.01 20.99 -10.48
CA ILE A 164 -25.90 20.17 -11.71
C ILE A 164 -26.48 18.75 -11.57
N TYR A 165 -26.88 18.34 -10.37
CA TYR A 165 -27.42 17.00 -10.09
C TYR A 165 -28.60 16.63 -11.03
N GLY A 166 -29.58 17.52 -11.20
CA GLY A 166 -30.77 17.29 -12.03
C GLY A 166 -30.59 17.60 -13.52
N LYS A 167 -29.36 17.82 -14.00
CA LYS A 167 -29.05 18.19 -15.40
C LYS A 167 -28.45 17.04 -16.19
N HIS A 168 -28.75 15.79 -15.82
CA HIS A 168 -28.21 14.57 -16.42
C HIS A 168 -26.67 14.59 -16.58
N PRO A 169 -25.91 14.84 -15.47
CA PRO A 169 -24.48 15.01 -15.55
C PRO A 169 -23.79 13.74 -16.07
N VAL A 170 -22.76 13.94 -16.88
CA VAL A 170 -21.88 12.88 -17.40
C VAL A 170 -20.83 12.57 -16.35
N VAL A 171 -20.77 11.31 -15.89
CA VAL A 171 -19.89 10.86 -14.81
C VAL A 171 -18.93 9.79 -15.30
N SER A 172 -17.65 9.92 -14.96
CA SER A 172 -16.62 8.92 -15.23
C SER A 172 -16.09 8.28 -13.94
N GLU A 173 -15.44 7.13 -14.08
CA GLU A 173 -14.86 6.32 -13.00
C GLU A 173 -13.44 5.90 -13.38
N LEU A 174 -12.44 6.45 -12.69
CA LEU A 174 -11.06 6.00 -12.75
C LEU A 174 -10.79 5.09 -11.56
N ASN A 175 -10.77 3.78 -11.84
CA ASN A 175 -10.61 2.73 -10.84
C ASN A 175 -9.13 2.51 -10.52
N GLY A 176 -8.85 1.82 -9.42
CA GLY A 176 -7.49 1.43 -9.03
C GLY A 176 -6.88 0.34 -9.92
N ASP A 177 -6.34 -0.70 -9.30
CA ASP A 177 -5.85 -1.89 -9.98
C ASP A 177 -6.89 -3.01 -9.89
N ILE A 178 -7.21 -3.65 -11.02
CA ILE A 178 -8.17 -4.76 -11.07
C ILE A 178 -7.70 -5.99 -10.28
N LYS A 179 -6.39 -6.12 -10.04
CA LYS A 179 -5.82 -7.20 -9.23
C LYS A 179 -5.97 -6.94 -7.73
N ASP A 180 -6.14 -5.68 -7.31
CA ASP A 180 -6.31 -5.30 -5.92
C ASP A 180 -7.77 -5.51 -5.49
N ASN A 181 -7.97 -6.39 -4.49
CA ASN A 181 -9.29 -6.66 -3.94
C ASN A 181 -9.95 -5.42 -3.32
N ASN A 182 -9.16 -4.51 -2.73
CA ASN A 182 -9.68 -3.26 -2.18
C ASN A 182 -10.28 -2.38 -3.29
N ALA A 183 -9.58 -2.26 -4.43
CA ALA A 183 -10.08 -1.49 -5.57
C ALA A 183 -11.41 -2.04 -6.11
N LYS A 184 -11.55 -3.38 -6.17
CA LYS A 184 -12.82 -4.02 -6.53
C LYS A 184 -13.94 -3.69 -5.53
N GLN A 185 -13.64 -3.73 -4.24
CA GLN A 185 -14.60 -3.40 -3.18
C GLN A 185 -14.98 -1.91 -3.20
N PHE A 186 -14.04 -0.99 -3.50
CA PHE A 186 -14.37 0.41 -3.72
C PHE A 186 -15.33 0.55 -4.89
N LYS A 187 -15.03 -0.15 -6.01
CA LYS A 187 -15.91 -0.15 -7.17
C LYS A 187 -17.31 -0.65 -6.83
N GLN A 188 -17.44 -1.77 -6.16
CA GLN A 188 -18.74 -2.26 -5.65
C GLN A 188 -19.48 -1.20 -4.82
N GLY A 189 -18.72 -0.48 -3.98
CA GLY A 189 -19.26 0.58 -3.13
C GLY A 189 -19.84 1.74 -3.92
N TYR A 190 -19.07 2.37 -4.84
CA TYR A 190 -19.59 3.50 -5.61
C TYR A 190 -20.59 3.07 -6.70
N ASP A 191 -20.43 1.89 -7.30
CA ASP A 191 -21.41 1.32 -8.23
C ASP A 191 -22.77 1.10 -7.56
N SER A 192 -22.80 0.64 -6.30
CA SER A 192 -24.06 0.47 -5.55
C SER A 192 -24.86 1.76 -5.41
N VAL A 193 -24.19 2.92 -5.51
CA VAL A 193 -24.80 4.26 -5.40
C VAL A 193 -25.06 4.85 -6.80
N LEU A 194 -24.13 4.68 -7.74
CA LEU A 194 -24.19 5.34 -9.05
C LEU A 194 -25.00 4.55 -10.09
N ASN A 195 -24.94 3.21 -10.08
CA ASN A 195 -25.65 2.39 -11.08
C ASN A 195 -27.17 2.61 -11.11
N PRO A 196 -27.87 2.74 -9.96
CA PRO A 196 -29.28 3.13 -10.00
C PRO A 196 -29.53 4.48 -10.69
N LEU A 197 -28.60 5.45 -10.53
CA LEU A 197 -28.72 6.78 -11.15
C LEU A 197 -28.40 6.78 -12.64
N PHE A 198 -27.50 5.90 -13.08
CA PHE A 198 -27.29 5.65 -14.51
C PHE A 198 -28.49 4.93 -15.13
N LYS A 199 -29.02 3.90 -14.46
CA LYS A 199 -30.15 3.10 -14.96
C LYS A 199 -31.43 3.93 -15.14
N ASN A 200 -31.72 4.85 -14.23
CA ASN A 200 -32.92 5.69 -14.31
C ASN A 200 -32.70 6.99 -15.11
N GLY A 201 -31.53 7.17 -15.72
CA GLY A 201 -31.21 8.35 -16.54
C GLY A 201 -30.93 9.64 -15.76
N THR A 202 -30.91 9.62 -14.43
CA THR A 202 -30.51 10.78 -13.62
C THR A 202 -29.09 11.23 -13.95
N PHE A 203 -28.18 10.27 -14.17
CA PHE A 203 -26.81 10.48 -14.63
C PHE A 203 -26.57 9.77 -15.97
N LYS A 204 -25.60 10.26 -16.71
CA LYS A 204 -25.07 9.61 -17.92
C LYS A 204 -23.68 9.08 -17.61
N LYS A 205 -23.42 7.81 -17.93
CA LYS A 205 -22.04 7.27 -17.86
C LYS A 205 -21.25 7.86 -19.02
N ALA A 206 -20.06 8.38 -18.76
CA ALA A 206 -19.18 8.90 -19.80
C ALA A 206 -18.80 7.79 -20.80
N ALA A 207 -18.73 8.11 -22.08
CA ALA A 207 -18.25 7.18 -23.09
C ALA A 207 -16.82 6.73 -22.73
N SER A 208 -16.60 5.40 -22.65
CA SER A 208 -15.37 4.79 -22.14
C SER A 208 -14.97 5.28 -20.73
N GLY A 209 -15.94 5.71 -19.93
CA GLY A 209 -15.70 6.39 -18.65
C GLY A 209 -15.51 5.47 -17.44
N ASP A 210 -15.38 4.16 -17.62
CA ASP A 210 -15.15 3.19 -16.55
C ASP A 210 -13.87 2.40 -16.85
N GLN A 211 -12.76 2.81 -16.24
CA GLN A 211 -11.42 2.33 -16.62
C GLN A 211 -10.54 2.00 -15.42
N TRP A 212 -9.77 0.92 -15.54
CA TRP A 212 -8.77 0.51 -14.57
C TRP A 212 -7.40 1.15 -14.87
N THR A 213 -6.76 1.71 -13.87
CA THR A 213 -5.54 2.52 -14.01
C THR A 213 -4.28 1.85 -13.49
N ASP A 214 -4.39 0.68 -12.85
CA ASP A 214 -3.30 -0.02 -12.15
C ASP A 214 -2.64 0.85 -11.05
N TRP A 215 -3.43 1.76 -10.43
CA TRP A 215 -2.99 2.80 -9.50
C TRP A 215 -1.96 3.78 -10.09
N ASP A 216 -1.76 3.78 -11.41
CA ASP A 216 -0.80 4.63 -12.10
C ASP A 216 -1.44 5.96 -12.51
N ALA A 217 -0.99 7.06 -11.90
CA ALA A 217 -1.50 8.41 -12.17
C ALA A 217 -1.19 8.89 -13.61
N ILE A 218 -0.07 8.45 -14.21
CA ILE A 218 0.28 8.82 -15.60
C ILE A 218 -0.67 8.11 -16.55
N LYS A 219 -0.90 6.80 -16.35
CA LYS A 219 -1.92 6.04 -17.09
C LYS A 219 -3.30 6.64 -16.89
N GLY A 220 -3.66 6.98 -15.63
CA GLY A 220 -4.92 7.61 -15.28
C GLY A 220 -5.15 8.93 -16.04
N ARG A 221 -4.12 9.77 -16.16
CA ARG A 221 -4.19 11.02 -16.93
C ARG A 221 -4.46 10.76 -18.42
N ARG A 222 -3.70 9.87 -19.05
CA ARG A 222 -3.92 9.51 -20.47
C ARG A 222 -5.32 8.96 -20.71
N ILE A 223 -5.82 8.12 -19.81
CA ILE A 223 -7.19 7.59 -19.88
C ILE A 223 -8.21 8.73 -19.77
N PHE A 224 -8.01 9.67 -18.83
CA PHE A 224 -8.97 10.76 -18.66
C PHE A 224 -8.94 11.76 -19.82
N ASP A 225 -7.77 12.03 -20.43
CA ASP A 225 -7.67 12.81 -21.67
C ASP A 225 -8.49 12.17 -22.80
N GLN A 226 -8.45 10.83 -22.94
CA GLN A 226 -9.27 10.09 -23.92
C GLN A 226 -10.77 10.15 -23.59
N ILE A 227 -11.14 10.07 -22.31
CA ILE A 227 -12.54 10.22 -21.87
C ILE A 227 -13.04 11.62 -22.21
N LEU A 228 -12.26 12.68 -21.94
CA LEU A 228 -12.63 14.05 -22.31
C LEU A 228 -12.86 14.19 -23.81
N ALA A 229 -11.93 13.70 -24.63
CA ALA A 229 -12.05 13.75 -26.09
C ALA A 229 -13.32 13.06 -26.59
N ARG A 230 -13.60 11.84 -26.12
CA ARG A 230 -14.80 11.07 -26.52
C ARG A 230 -16.13 11.67 -26.07
N ASN A 231 -16.08 12.54 -25.06
CA ASN A 231 -17.29 13.22 -24.54
C ASN A 231 -17.33 14.71 -24.89
N GLY A 232 -16.51 15.17 -25.84
CA GLY A 232 -16.49 16.58 -26.25
C GLY A 232 -16.17 17.53 -25.09
N ASN A 233 -15.28 17.12 -24.20
CA ASN A 233 -14.91 17.82 -22.96
C ASN A 233 -16.08 18.05 -21.97
N LYS A 234 -17.17 17.28 -22.10
CA LYS A 234 -18.39 17.43 -21.29
C LYS A 234 -18.50 16.39 -20.18
N VAL A 235 -17.43 16.11 -19.45
CA VAL A 235 -17.47 15.32 -18.21
C VAL A 235 -17.81 16.27 -17.05
N ASN A 236 -18.84 15.92 -16.26
CA ASN A 236 -19.37 16.79 -15.21
C ASN A 236 -18.96 16.37 -13.79
N ALA A 237 -18.57 15.12 -13.60
CA ALA A 237 -18.01 14.60 -12.35
C ALA A 237 -17.18 13.35 -12.59
N SER A 238 -16.29 13.00 -11.68
CA SER A 238 -15.49 11.78 -11.78
C SER A 238 -15.27 11.13 -10.41
N ILE A 239 -15.43 9.80 -10.36
CA ILE A 239 -14.81 8.99 -9.35
C ILE A 239 -13.32 8.91 -9.66
N ALA A 240 -12.51 9.23 -8.69
CA ALA A 240 -11.09 8.89 -8.65
C ALA A 240 -10.87 8.00 -7.44
N ALA A 241 -10.35 6.80 -7.66
CA ALA A 241 -10.22 5.79 -6.61
C ALA A 241 -9.18 6.17 -5.54
N ASN A 242 -8.26 7.10 -5.84
CA ASN A 242 -7.37 7.72 -4.85
C ASN A 242 -6.99 9.16 -5.23
N ASP A 243 -6.25 9.84 -4.36
CA ASP A 243 -5.82 11.24 -4.57
C ASP A 243 -4.80 11.39 -5.72
N GLY A 244 -3.99 10.35 -6.00
CA GLY A 244 -3.10 10.34 -7.16
C GLY A 244 -3.87 10.40 -8.47
N LEU A 245 -4.93 9.59 -8.60
CA LEU A 245 -5.85 9.61 -9.75
C LEU A 245 -6.67 10.89 -9.80
N ALA A 246 -7.09 11.43 -8.64
CA ALA A 246 -7.72 12.75 -8.59
C ALA A 246 -6.80 13.85 -9.13
N GLY A 247 -5.52 13.81 -8.76
CA GLY A 247 -4.48 14.71 -9.28
C GLY A 247 -4.30 14.58 -10.81
N ALA A 248 -4.35 13.36 -11.33
CA ALA A 248 -4.29 13.07 -12.76
C ALA A 248 -5.47 13.72 -13.52
N ILE A 249 -6.70 13.53 -13.02
CA ILE A 249 -7.92 14.16 -13.55
C ILE A 249 -7.79 15.70 -13.51
N ILE A 250 -7.39 16.26 -12.38
CA ILE A 250 -7.24 17.70 -12.19
C ILE A 250 -6.19 18.28 -13.13
N SER A 251 -5.07 17.57 -13.32
CA SER A 251 -4.02 17.98 -14.27
C SER A 251 -4.51 17.98 -15.71
N SER A 252 -5.31 16.99 -16.09
CA SER A 252 -5.96 16.94 -17.41
C SER A 252 -6.93 18.09 -17.59
N LEU A 253 -7.84 18.33 -16.65
CA LEU A 253 -8.79 19.45 -16.71
C LEU A 253 -8.08 20.79 -16.88
N LYS A 254 -7.00 21.03 -16.15
CA LYS A 254 -6.19 22.25 -16.26
C LYS A 254 -5.51 22.37 -17.61
N ALA A 255 -4.95 21.29 -18.14
CA ALA A 255 -4.31 21.27 -19.45
C ALA A 255 -5.27 21.59 -20.59
N HIS A 256 -6.54 21.22 -20.45
CA HIS A 256 -7.60 21.52 -21.40
C HIS A 256 -8.35 22.85 -21.11
N GLY A 257 -7.87 23.68 -20.18
CA GLY A 257 -8.52 24.94 -19.81
C GLY A 257 -9.90 24.79 -19.18
N LEU A 258 -10.23 23.58 -18.65
CA LEU A 258 -11.55 23.28 -18.10
C LEU A 258 -11.67 23.71 -16.64
N LYS A 259 -12.89 24.04 -16.22
CA LYS A 259 -13.21 24.41 -14.85
C LYS A 259 -13.22 23.17 -13.92
N PRO A 260 -13.08 23.36 -12.59
CA PRO A 260 -13.19 22.27 -11.62
C PRO A 260 -14.55 21.57 -11.67
N ILE A 261 -14.53 20.25 -11.77
CA ILE A 261 -15.70 19.36 -11.63
C ILE A 261 -15.64 18.64 -10.27
N PRO A 262 -16.75 18.08 -9.74
CA PRO A 262 -16.71 17.16 -8.62
C PRO A 262 -15.81 15.96 -8.90
N VAL A 263 -14.76 15.80 -8.09
CA VAL A 263 -13.81 14.67 -8.14
C VAL A 263 -13.67 14.11 -6.74
N SER A 264 -13.79 12.78 -6.59
CA SER A 264 -13.49 12.09 -5.34
C SER A 264 -11.99 11.86 -5.16
N GLY A 265 -11.63 11.22 -4.07
CA GLY A 265 -10.28 10.72 -3.79
C GLY A 265 -10.26 9.84 -2.58
N GLN A 266 -9.09 9.30 -2.25
CA GLN A 266 -8.79 8.51 -1.08
C GLN A 266 -7.33 8.73 -0.68
N ASP A 267 -6.99 8.46 0.57
CA ASP A 267 -5.70 8.53 1.24
C ASP A 267 -5.40 9.84 1.93
N ALA A 268 -6.17 10.89 1.72
CA ALA A 268 -6.01 12.20 2.35
C ALA A 268 -4.56 12.73 2.25
N THR A 269 -3.96 12.61 1.06
CA THR A 269 -2.59 13.08 0.81
C THR A 269 -2.47 14.59 0.97
N PRO A 270 -1.28 15.15 1.26
CA PRO A 270 -1.10 16.61 1.32
C PRO A 270 -1.62 17.31 0.06
N THR A 271 -1.31 16.79 -1.13
CA THR A 271 -1.77 17.34 -2.43
C THR A 271 -3.28 17.21 -2.59
N GLY A 272 -3.87 16.06 -2.21
CA GLY A 272 -5.33 15.88 -2.25
C GLY A 272 -6.04 16.92 -1.37
N VAL A 273 -5.53 17.14 -0.14
CA VAL A 273 -6.09 18.16 0.76
C VAL A 273 -5.90 19.57 0.19
N GLN A 274 -4.76 19.87 -0.44
CA GLN A 274 -4.54 21.14 -1.15
C GLN A 274 -5.58 21.35 -2.27
N TYR A 275 -5.87 20.33 -3.06
CA TYR A 275 -6.90 20.40 -4.11
C TYR A 275 -8.30 20.57 -3.53
N ILE A 276 -8.61 19.93 -2.38
CA ILE A 276 -9.88 20.15 -1.67
C ILE A 276 -10.00 21.62 -1.22
N LEU A 277 -8.95 22.16 -0.63
CA LEU A 277 -8.94 23.55 -0.18
C LEU A 277 -9.10 24.55 -1.34
N ALA A 278 -8.49 24.25 -2.49
CA ALA A 278 -8.57 25.05 -3.71
C ALA A 278 -9.87 24.81 -4.53
N GLY A 279 -10.72 23.86 -4.15
CA GLY A 279 -11.98 23.57 -4.82
C GLY A 279 -11.85 22.72 -6.10
N TRP A 280 -10.69 22.11 -6.35
CA TRP A 280 -10.46 21.19 -7.46
C TRP A 280 -10.91 19.75 -7.18
N GLN A 281 -10.87 19.33 -5.91
CA GLN A 281 -11.32 18.02 -5.45
C GLN A 281 -12.44 18.22 -4.42
N SER A 282 -13.49 17.39 -4.48
CA SER A 282 -14.65 17.52 -3.60
C SER A 282 -14.42 17.02 -2.19
N GLY A 283 -13.56 16.03 -2.07
CA GLY A 283 -13.16 15.40 -0.82
C GLY A 283 -12.30 14.18 -1.07
N THR A 284 -11.82 13.60 0.01
CA THR A 284 -11.01 12.38 0.02
C THR A 284 -11.48 11.46 1.13
N VAL A 285 -11.44 10.16 0.93
CA VAL A 285 -11.69 9.20 2.01
C VAL A 285 -10.41 9.01 2.82
N TYR A 286 -10.47 9.40 4.06
CA TYR A 286 -9.40 9.18 5.03
C TYR A 286 -9.57 7.82 5.69
N LYS A 287 -8.56 6.98 5.52
CA LYS A 287 -8.33 5.75 6.25
C LYS A 287 -7.21 6.02 7.26
N SER A 288 -7.51 6.01 8.56
CA SER A 288 -6.51 6.32 9.58
C SER A 288 -5.43 5.23 9.65
N VAL A 289 -4.36 5.39 8.89
CA VAL A 289 -3.23 4.46 8.84
C VAL A 289 -2.67 4.17 10.24
N ARG A 290 -2.70 5.17 11.15
CA ARG A 290 -2.30 4.98 12.54
C ARG A 290 -3.19 3.95 13.25
N LYS A 291 -4.53 4.04 13.07
CA LYS A 291 -5.46 3.09 13.69
C LYS A 291 -5.27 1.69 13.12
N GLU A 292 -5.08 1.58 11.82
CA GLU A 292 -4.84 0.32 11.13
C GLU A 292 -3.53 -0.35 11.58
N ALA A 293 -2.43 0.39 11.53
CA ALA A 293 -1.12 -0.08 11.98
C ALA A 293 -1.13 -0.50 13.46
N ASN A 294 -1.79 0.28 14.32
CA ASN A 294 -1.91 -0.06 15.74
C ASN A 294 -2.77 -1.31 15.96
N ALA A 295 -3.88 -1.47 15.23
CA ALA A 295 -4.73 -2.66 15.30
C ALA A 295 -3.99 -3.91 14.82
N ALA A 296 -3.29 -3.81 13.69
CA ALA A 296 -2.49 -4.90 13.15
C ALA A 296 -1.32 -5.28 14.08
N ALA A 297 -0.60 -4.28 14.60
CA ALA A 297 0.46 -4.53 15.58
C ALA A 297 -0.09 -5.16 16.85
N ALA A 298 -1.23 -4.70 17.37
CA ALA A 298 -1.85 -5.28 18.56
C ALA A 298 -2.26 -6.75 18.33
N ALA A 299 -2.78 -7.07 17.13
CA ALA A 299 -3.10 -8.44 16.74
C ALA A 299 -1.82 -9.31 16.69
N ALA A 300 -0.76 -8.83 16.04
CA ALA A 300 0.51 -9.54 15.94
C ALA A 300 1.18 -9.74 17.32
N ILE A 301 1.18 -8.70 18.16
CA ILE A 301 1.72 -8.77 19.54
C ILE A 301 0.93 -9.78 20.38
N ALA A 302 -0.40 -9.82 20.24
CA ALA A 302 -1.23 -10.80 20.94
C ALA A 302 -0.86 -12.24 20.53
N ILE A 303 -0.68 -12.50 19.24
CA ILE A 303 -0.24 -13.80 18.72
C ILE A 303 1.13 -14.18 19.30
N VAL A 304 2.12 -13.28 19.25
CA VAL A 304 3.46 -13.53 19.80
C VAL A 304 3.41 -13.86 21.29
N LYS A 305 2.49 -13.26 22.03
CA LYS A 305 2.32 -13.45 23.49
C LYS A 305 1.33 -14.56 23.85
N GLY A 306 0.81 -15.33 22.87
CA GLY A 306 -0.17 -16.40 23.11
C GLY A 306 -1.52 -15.89 23.64
N LYS A 307 -1.87 -14.62 23.38
CA LYS A 307 -3.12 -14.00 23.85
C LYS A 307 -4.18 -13.97 22.75
N LYS A 308 -5.44 -13.83 23.15
CA LYS A 308 -6.55 -13.60 22.21
C LYS A 308 -6.31 -12.30 21.43
N VAL A 309 -6.51 -12.34 20.11
CA VAL A 309 -6.39 -11.18 19.23
C VAL A 309 -7.51 -10.18 19.55
N PRO A 310 -7.17 -8.92 19.91
CA PRO A 310 -8.17 -7.92 20.24
C PRO A 310 -8.81 -7.32 18.99
N GLY A 311 -10.02 -6.75 19.16
CA GLY A 311 -10.66 -5.92 18.14
C GLY A 311 -11.26 -6.66 16.95
N VAL A 312 -11.29 -8.00 16.95
CA VAL A 312 -11.98 -8.78 15.90
C VAL A 312 -13.46 -8.45 15.97
N ASN A 313 -14.01 -7.91 14.86
CA ASN A 313 -15.37 -7.39 14.79
C ASN A 313 -16.14 -7.87 13.54
N GLY A 314 -15.59 -8.82 12.78
CA GLY A 314 -16.24 -9.37 11.60
C GLY A 314 -15.46 -10.49 10.94
N THR A 315 -15.97 -10.89 9.79
CA THR A 315 -15.35 -11.85 8.87
C THR A 315 -15.49 -11.34 7.46
N VAL A 316 -14.39 -11.32 6.71
CA VAL A 316 -14.37 -10.92 5.29
C VAL A 316 -13.82 -12.08 4.49
N SER A 317 -14.59 -12.57 3.51
CA SER A 317 -14.22 -13.72 2.66
C SER A 317 -13.71 -14.93 3.47
N GLY A 318 -14.36 -15.24 4.61
CA GLY A 318 -13.99 -16.35 5.49
C GLY A 318 -12.89 -16.06 6.51
N THR A 319 -12.17 -14.94 6.41
CA THR A 319 -11.07 -14.58 7.30
C THR A 319 -11.56 -13.69 8.45
N LYS A 320 -11.23 -14.04 9.71
CA LYS A 320 -11.51 -13.22 10.90
C LYS A 320 -10.89 -11.84 10.75
N SER A 321 -11.67 -10.79 10.95
CA SER A 321 -11.26 -9.44 10.54
C SER A 321 -11.41 -8.40 11.62
N ILE A 322 -10.52 -7.41 11.57
CA ILE A 322 -10.59 -6.15 12.31
C ILE A 322 -10.84 -5.06 11.27
N ILE A 323 -12.09 -4.65 11.13
CA ILE A 323 -12.55 -3.71 10.11
C ILE A 323 -12.76 -2.34 10.73
N LEU A 324 -12.05 -1.35 10.20
CA LEU A 324 -12.07 0.03 10.66
C LEU A 324 -13.00 0.89 9.78
N THR A 325 -13.53 1.95 10.38
CA THR A 325 -14.45 2.88 9.70
C THR A 325 -13.67 3.98 8.97
N PRO A 326 -13.86 4.14 7.65
CA PRO A 326 -13.30 5.26 6.90
C PRO A 326 -14.09 6.56 7.13
N VAL A 327 -13.46 7.72 6.86
CA VAL A 327 -14.06 9.05 7.05
C VAL A 327 -13.96 9.87 5.76
N TRP A 328 -15.06 10.45 5.30
CA TRP A 328 -15.05 11.43 4.21
C TRP A 328 -14.54 12.78 4.68
N VAL A 329 -13.44 13.24 4.13
CA VAL A 329 -12.78 14.52 4.45
C VAL A 329 -13.03 15.53 3.34
N THR A 330 -13.45 16.72 3.74
CA THR A 330 -13.77 17.86 2.87
C THR A 330 -13.12 19.13 3.43
N LYS A 331 -13.33 20.26 2.76
CA LYS A 331 -12.93 21.57 3.26
C LYS A 331 -13.51 21.90 4.65
N LYS A 332 -14.63 21.27 5.06
CA LYS A 332 -15.28 21.53 6.34
C LYS A 332 -14.59 20.85 7.53
N ASN A 333 -13.94 19.69 7.30
CA ASN A 333 -13.39 18.86 8.38
C ASN A 333 -11.93 18.43 8.18
N TYR A 334 -11.20 18.97 7.19
CA TYR A 334 -9.80 18.60 6.91
C TYR A 334 -8.85 18.79 8.11
N LYS A 335 -9.19 19.70 9.04
CA LYS A 335 -8.40 19.90 10.28
C LYS A 335 -8.33 18.65 11.15
N LEU A 336 -9.25 17.67 10.97
CA LEU A 336 -9.16 16.34 11.59
C LEU A 336 -7.81 15.69 11.33
N LEU A 337 -7.27 15.81 10.11
CA LEU A 337 -6.00 15.23 9.72
C LEU A 337 -4.82 15.79 10.51
N PHE A 338 -4.88 17.09 10.85
CA PHE A 338 -3.88 17.73 11.72
C PHE A 338 -4.06 17.33 13.18
N LYS A 339 -5.32 17.31 13.66
CA LYS A 339 -5.65 16.90 15.03
C LYS A 339 -5.22 15.47 15.33
N GLU A 340 -5.40 14.55 14.38
CA GLU A 340 -4.95 13.16 14.50
C GLU A 340 -3.43 13.01 14.26
N GLY A 341 -2.72 14.08 13.87
CA GLY A 341 -1.29 14.05 13.57
C GLY A 341 -0.95 13.23 12.34
N PHE A 342 -1.93 12.99 11.46
CA PHE A 342 -1.71 12.32 10.18
C PHE A 342 -0.96 13.24 9.20
N LEU A 343 -1.37 14.50 9.11
CA LEU A 343 -0.69 15.53 8.35
C LEU A 343 -0.23 16.67 9.26
N LYS A 344 0.85 17.34 8.88
CA LYS A 344 1.31 18.60 9.46
C LYS A 344 0.80 19.77 8.62
N ARG A 345 0.49 20.91 9.28
CA ARG A 345 0.13 22.16 8.55
C ARG A 345 1.21 22.56 7.54
N SER A 346 2.48 22.35 7.88
CA SER A 346 3.63 22.64 7.02
C SER A 346 3.67 21.79 5.74
N GLN A 347 2.94 20.68 5.65
CA GLN A 347 2.83 19.86 4.44
C GLN A 347 1.70 20.31 3.52
N VAL A 348 0.64 20.89 4.08
CA VAL A 348 -0.57 21.25 3.33
C VAL A 348 -0.62 22.77 3.08
N CYS A 349 -0.32 23.57 4.10
CA CYS A 349 -0.52 25.03 4.11
C CYS A 349 0.73 25.77 3.61
N ILE A 350 1.18 25.44 2.42
CA ILE A 350 2.39 26.00 1.77
C ILE A 350 2.03 26.74 0.49
N GLY A 351 2.90 27.66 0.06
CA GLY A 351 2.74 28.42 -1.18
C GLY A 351 1.34 29.06 -1.29
N GLN A 352 0.71 28.89 -2.43
CA GLN A 352 -0.63 29.42 -2.73
C GLN A 352 -1.74 28.88 -1.80
N TYR A 353 -1.53 27.73 -1.16
CA TYR A 353 -2.52 27.09 -0.28
C TYR A 353 -2.49 27.66 1.14
N LYS A 354 -1.43 28.42 1.53
CA LYS A 354 -1.29 28.99 2.88
C LYS A 354 -2.52 29.81 3.29
N LYS A 355 -3.01 30.66 2.40
CA LYS A 355 -4.22 31.51 2.64
C LYS A 355 -5.54 30.73 2.68
N LEU A 356 -5.58 29.48 2.19
CA LEU A 356 -6.77 28.63 2.18
C LEU A 356 -6.92 27.79 3.47
N CYS A 357 -5.86 27.68 4.25
CA CYS A 357 -5.84 26.95 5.53
C CYS A 357 -6.34 27.84 6.70
N LYS A 358 -7.61 28.10 6.72
CA LYS A 358 -8.26 28.90 7.80
C LYS A 358 -8.54 28.03 9.04
#